data_aa8bc4af8b7e842c628084ef3520106a
#
_entry.id   aa8bc4af8b7e842c628084ef3520106a
#
_cell.length_a   1.000
_cell.length_b   1.000
_cell.length_c   1.000
_cell.angle_alpha   90.00
_cell.angle_beta   90.00
_cell.angle_gamma   90.00
#
_symmetry.space_group_name_H-M   'P 1'
#
loop_
_entity.id
_entity.type
_entity.pdbx_description
1 polymer ?
#
loop_
_entity_poly.entity_id
_entity_poly.type
_entity_poly.pdbx_seq_one_letter_code
_entity_poly.pdbx_strand_id
1 'polypeptide(L)' 'MKLFQVHTGFYDPNISDGFYEGHTNIFVCAKDEKEARKKVKEKEEYKKFKMHIDGVQEMDTVEAVSYTHLR' A
#
# COMPACT_ATOMS: atom_id res chain seq x y z
N MET A 1 15.52 -5.58 7.46
CA MET A 1 14.26 -5.41 6.70
C MET A 1 14.16 -4.01 6.14
N LYS A 2 13.54 -3.91 5.00
CA LYS A 2 13.34 -2.62 4.32
C LYS A 2 11.90 -2.20 4.44
N LEU A 3 11.66 -0.90 4.38
CA LEU A 3 10.31 -0.35 4.37
C LEU A 3 9.88 -0.14 2.92
N PHE A 4 8.69 -0.64 2.59
CA PHE A 4 8.12 -0.45 1.26
C PHE A 4 6.80 0.29 1.35
N GLN A 5 6.61 1.21 0.42
CA GLN A 5 5.32 1.84 0.19
C GLN A 5 4.68 1.14 -0.99
N VAL A 6 3.52 0.57 -0.77
CA VAL A 6 2.79 -0.14 -1.80
C VAL A 6 1.56 0.68 -2.18
N HIS A 7 1.58 1.21 -3.39
CA HIS A 7 0.46 1.98 -3.90
C HIS A 7 -0.60 1.05 -4.44
N THR A 8 -1.80 1.11 -3.88
CA THR A 8 -2.88 0.23 -4.25
C THR A 8 -4.09 1.01 -4.75
N GLY A 9 -4.83 0.40 -5.65
CA GLY A 9 -6.08 0.92 -6.14
C GLY A 9 -7.23 0.02 -5.73
N PHE A 10 -8.41 0.58 -5.62
CA PHE A 10 -9.61 -0.18 -5.31
C PHE A 10 -10.84 0.51 -5.89
N TYR A 11 -11.87 -0.28 -6.10
CA TYR A 11 -13.17 0.24 -6.52
C TYR A 11 -14.17 0.12 -5.39
N ASP A 12 -14.90 1.18 -5.14
CA ASP A 12 -15.94 1.17 -4.12
C ASP A 12 -17.29 1.33 -4.83
N PRO A 13 -18.06 0.24 -4.95
CA PRO A 13 -19.36 0.30 -5.63
C PRO A 13 -20.41 1.10 -4.89
N ASN A 14 -20.15 1.44 -3.64
CA ASN A 14 -21.08 2.25 -2.85
C ASN A 14 -20.89 3.74 -3.09
N ILE A 15 -19.89 4.11 -3.85
CA ILE A 15 -19.59 5.50 -4.16
C ILE A 15 -19.67 5.68 -5.68
N SER A 16 -20.35 6.74 -6.11
CA SER A 16 -20.42 7.14 -7.53
C SER A 16 -20.81 6.02 -8.48
N ASP A 17 -21.82 5.24 -8.13
CA ASP A 17 -22.39 4.20 -8.99
C ASP A 17 -21.36 3.17 -9.48
N GLY A 18 -20.34 2.96 -8.70
CA GLY A 18 -19.32 1.95 -9.02
C GLY A 18 -18.21 2.41 -9.94
N PHE A 19 -18.21 3.67 -10.31
CA PHE A 19 -17.13 4.22 -11.14
C PHE A 19 -16.03 4.91 -10.36
N TYR A 20 -16.18 5.01 -9.06
CA TYR A 20 -15.15 5.61 -8.24
C TYR A 20 -13.99 4.65 -8.04
N GLU A 21 -12.79 5.10 -8.39
CA GLU A 21 -11.57 4.36 -8.12
C GLU A 21 -10.76 5.13 -7.07
N GLY A 22 -10.55 4.50 -5.93
CA GLY A 22 -9.75 5.08 -4.87
C GLY A 22 -8.34 4.54 -4.90
N HIS A 23 -7.42 5.31 -4.33
CA HIS A 23 -6.03 4.91 -4.18
C HIS A 23 -5.60 5.11 -2.74
N THR A 24 -4.76 4.21 -2.27
CA THR A 24 -4.18 4.33 -0.94
C THR A 24 -2.79 3.74 -0.93
N ASN A 25 -2.01 4.11 0.07
CA ASN A 25 -0.67 3.58 0.25
C ASN A 25 -0.65 2.69 1.48
N ILE A 26 -0.07 1.51 1.33
CA ILE A 26 0.11 0.57 2.43
C ILE A 26 1.61 0.42 2.66
N PHE A 27 2.03 0.62 3.91
CA PHE A 27 3.44 0.51 4.27
C PHE A 27 3.70 -0.84 4.91
N VAL A 28 4.71 -1.55 4.43
CA VAL A 28 5.09 -2.85 4.99
C VAL A 28 6.61 -2.94 5.08
N CYS A 29 7.07 -3.69 6.08
CA CYS A 29 8.48 -4.04 6.19
C CYS A 29 8.67 -5.43 5.60
N ALA A 30 9.64 -5.59 4.73
CA ALA A 30 9.91 -6.85 4.05
C ALA A 30 11.38 -6.88 3.64
N LYS A 31 11.86 -8.06 3.30
CA LYS A 31 13.25 -8.20 2.86
C LYS A 31 13.45 -7.77 1.42
N ASP A 32 12.41 -7.88 0.59
CA ASP A 32 12.45 -7.48 -0.81
C ASP A 32 11.04 -7.11 -1.30
N GLU A 33 10.97 -6.63 -2.53
CA GLU A 33 9.71 -6.23 -3.15
C GLU A 33 8.72 -7.38 -3.25
N LYS A 34 9.19 -8.56 -3.58
CA LYS A 34 8.31 -9.73 -3.72
C LYS A 34 7.60 -10.05 -2.41
N GLU A 35 8.34 -10.01 -1.31
CA GLU A 35 7.75 -10.24 0.00
C GLU A 35 6.79 -9.13 0.38
N ALA A 36 7.11 -7.88 0.03
CA ALA A 36 6.23 -6.74 0.30
C ALA A 36 4.89 -6.92 -0.40
N ARG A 37 4.91 -7.31 -1.67
CA ARG A 37 3.68 -7.57 -2.42
C ARG A 37 2.86 -8.68 -1.78
N LYS A 38 3.51 -9.75 -1.36
CA LYS A 38 2.84 -10.86 -0.72
C LYS A 38 2.17 -10.45 0.57
N LYS A 39 2.88 -9.69 1.41
CA LYS A 39 2.33 -9.22 2.69
C LYS A 39 1.11 -8.34 2.50
N VAL A 40 1.14 -7.46 1.51
CA VAL A 40 -0.01 -6.59 1.22
C VAL A 40 -1.21 -7.41 0.77
N LYS A 41 -0.99 -8.39 -0.10
CA LYS A 41 -2.08 -9.22 -0.61
C LYS A 41 -2.75 -10.06 0.46
N GLU A 42 -2.05 -10.33 1.55
CA GLU A 42 -2.59 -11.10 2.66
C GLU A 42 -3.43 -10.25 3.63
N LYS A 43 -3.42 -8.94 3.50
CA LYS A 43 -4.19 -8.08 4.37
C LYS A 43 -5.69 -8.20 4.06
N GLU A 44 -6.49 -8.12 5.12
CA GLU A 44 -7.95 -8.24 4.97
C GLU A 44 -8.53 -7.16 4.07
N GLU A 45 -8.07 -5.93 4.23
CA GLU A 45 -8.56 -4.82 3.42
C GLU A 45 -8.27 -5.02 1.95
N TYR A 46 -7.11 -5.60 1.60
CA TYR A 46 -6.77 -5.90 0.22
C TYR A 46 -7.79 -6.87 -0.39
N LYS A 47 -8.12 -7.91 0.36
CA LYS A 47 -9.07 -8.92 -0.09
C LYS A 47 -10.50 -8.39 -0.12
N LYS A 48 -10.87 -7.63 0.90
CA LYS A 48 -12.22 -7.10 1.06
C LYS A 48 -12.60 -6.14 -0.06
N PHE A 49 -11.68 -5.26 -0.45
CA PHE A 49 -11.94 -4.25 -1.47
C PHE A 49 -11.48 -4.66 -2.86
N LYS A 50 -11.02 -5.91 -3.00
CA LYS A 50 -10.50 -6.41 -4.28
C LYS A 50 -9.47 -5.47 -4.87
N MET A 51 -8.53 -5.07 -4.02
CA MET A 51 -7.51 -4.11 -4.40
C MET A 51 -6.54 -4.70 -5.42
N HIS A 52 -5.82 -3.81 -6.09
CA HIS A 52 -4.73 -4.20 -6.97
C HIS A 52 -3.51 -3.32 -6.65
N ILE A 53 -2.34 -3.83 -6.95
CA ILE A 53 -1.10 -3.11 -6.70
C ILE A 53 -0.71 -2.33 -7.95
N ASP A 54 -0.64 -1.01 -7.82
CA ASP A 54 -0.24 -0.13 -8.92
C ASP A 54 1.25 0.14 -8.93
N GLY A 55 1.90 0.05 -7.78
CA GLY A 55 3.33 0.28 -7.70
C GLY A 55 3.88 -0.06 -6.34
N VAL A 56 5.18 -0.32 -6.28
CA VAL A 56 5.90 -0.61 -5.04
C VAL A 56 7.17 0.22 -5.05
N GLN A 57 7.43 0.91 -3.96
CA GLN A 57 8.61 1.73 -3.82
C GLN A 57 9.32 1.41 -2.51
N GLU A 58 10.62 1.15 -2.60
CA GLU A 58 11.43 0.99 -1.40
C GLU A 58 11.70 2.37 -0.82
N MET A 59 11.45 2.53 0.48
CA MET A 59 11.64 3.78 1.17
C MET A 59 12.95 3.76 1.94
N ASP A 60 13.60 4.93 2.00
CA ASP A 60 14.74 5.10 2.89
C ASP A 60 14.19 5.22 4.31
N THR A 61 14.43 4.18 5.12
CA THR A 61 13.89 4.15 6.47
C THR A 61 14.34 5.32 7.34
N VAL A 62 15.56 5.79 7.15
CA VAL A 62 16.06 6.93 7.91
C VAL A 62 15.28 8.18 7.52
N GLU A 63 15.10 8.39 6.24
CA GLU A 63 14.34 9.53 5.74
C GLU A 63 12.89 9.47 6.14
N ALA A 64 12.28 8.29 6.08
CA ALA A 64 10.90 8.10 6.49
C ALA A 64 10.70 8.42 7.97
N VAL A 65 11.64 8.03 8.82
CA VAL A 65 11.60 8.34 10.25
C VAL A 65 11.72 9.84 10.46
N SER A 66 12.59 10.50 9.72
CA SER A 66 12.75 11.95 9.80
C SER A 66 11.45 12.68 9.49
N TYR A 67 10.76 12.25 8.46
CA TYR A 67 9.46 12.81 8.12
C TYR A 67 8.45 12.64 9.23
N THR A 68 8.44 11.49 9.85
CA THR A 68 7.52 11.22 10.95
C THR A 68 7.80 12.16 12.12
N HIS A 69 9.04 12.43 12.42
CA HIS A 69 9.42 13.31 13.53
C HIS A 69 9.12 14.78 13.26
N LEU A 70 9.12 15.20 12.03
CA LEU A 70 8.84 16.60 11.68
C LEU A 70 7.37 16.95 11.76
N ARG A 71 6.58 15.99 12.02
CA ARG A 71 5.13 16.19 12.17
C ARG A 71 4.72 16.03 13.62
#